data_79ddbf4622cee7acff00fca0ba731f16
#
_entry.id   79ddbf4622cee7acff00fca0ba731f16
#
_cell.length_a   1.000
_cell.length_b   1.000
_cell.length_c   1.000
_cell.angle_alpha   90.00
_cell.angle_beta   90.00
_cell.angle_gamma   90.00
#
_symmetry.space_group_name_H-M   'P 1'
#
loop_
_entity.id
_entity.type
_entity.pdbx_description
1 polymer ?
#
loop_
_entity_poly.entity_id
_entity_poly.type
_entity_poly.pdbx_seq_one_letter_code
_entity_poly.pdbx_strand_id
1 'polypeptide(L)'
;MSHGKAPKVVRDPVHSDVPLDHRIVALIDTREMQRLRHISQLGATEHAFPSATHHRFSHSLGAHHLANVALXHLLXQQPDRVSPXDAHLVSIAALXHXXGHPPMSHMMENPRIFATHRDHEVWGRMILTDSSTEIHKVLVNGIGEDGLVRLLSILDGTVDQPWMAEVVSSQMDVDRFDYTLRDSLFTGADIGRFDVHRCLRNLVITDSGRLSIRKKSVAAFESYLVSRFHMYHQVYFHKQNLLFQAYICRALERARHLAERGELELSSPLASMLLDTDLDVQGYLRLVDSSVIEGLNDWLDADDRRLRQVSANILAREEIHHQVRIAELSDEVVKRAIPWVKGVLAEHGFDVEWDLIIEGVAKAGYVPAGLKGILVEDGRDLAEHSSIARSMEDNSMTLRMFVPQQVRGEVERIIAQTAQGVPSTHTFRSDSSLPLDTGQ
;
A
#
# COMPACT_ATOMS: atom_id res chain seq x y z
N MET A 1 32.64 -25.27 19.84
CA MET A 1 32.38 -24.51 18.57
C MET A 1 31.37 -25.33 17.78
N SER A 2 30.12 -24.90 17.79
CA SER A 2 29.11 -25.54 16.95
C SER A 2 29.41 -25.19 15.49
N HIS A 3 29.64 -26.20 14.66
CA HIS A 3 29.72 -26.03 13.21
C HIS A 3 28.31 -25.55 12.77
N GLY A 4 28.10 -24.26 12.70
CA GLY A 4 26.85 -23.70 12.18
C GLY A 4 26.67 -24.21 10.74
N LYS A 5 25.48 -24.68 10.42
CA LYS A 5 25.14 -25.00 9.03
C LYS A 5 25.39 -23.75 8.16
N ALA A 6 25.90 -23.94 6.97
CA ALA A 6 26.08 -22.85 6.00
C ALA A 6 24.73 -22.13 5.80
N PRO A 7 24.74 -20.80 5.67
CA PRO A 7 23.50 -20.07 5.44
C PRO A 7 22.85 -20.55 4.14
N LYS A 8 21.51 -20.63 4.14
CA LYS A 8 20.74 -20.85 2.93
C LYS A 8 20.80 -19.55 2.11
N VAL A 9 20.93 -19.65 0.81
CA VAL A 9 20.97 -18.49 -0.07
C VAL A 9 19.76 -18.53 -1.00
N VAL A 10 19.02 -17.43 -1.05
CA VAL A 10 17.90 -17.25 -1.97
C VAL A 10 18.30 -16.23 -3.04
N ARG A 11 18.05 -16.56 -4.29
CA ARG A 11 18.29 -15.61 -5.41
C ARG A 11 17.11 -14.64 -5.51
N ASP A 12 17.43 -13.35 -5.50
CA ASP A 12 16.46 -12.25 -5.59
C ASP A 12 16.82 -11.36 -6.79
N PRO A 13 15.85 -10.94 -7.61
CA PRO A 13 16.15 -10.16 -8.80
C PRO A 13 16.64 -8.72 -8.51
N VAL A 14 16.37 -8.20 -7.31
CA VAL A 14 16.79 -6.85 -6.90
C VAL A 14 18.14 -6.90 -6.17
N HIS A 15 18.29 -7.84 -5.23
CA HIS A 15 19.43 -7.87 -4.30
C HIS A 15 20.42 -9.00 -4.58
N SER A 16 20.20 -9.77 -5.64
CA SER A 16 21.04 -10.92 -6.04
C SER A 16 20.97 -12.04 -5.00
N ASP A 17 22.01 -12.30 -4.25
CA ASP A 17 22.06 -13.36 -3.26
C ASP A 17 21.68 -12.84 -1.88
N VAL A 18 20.57 -13.36 -1.34
CA VAL A 18 20.07 -13.05 0.00
C VAL A 18 20.42 -14.22 0.93
N PRO A 19 21.43 -14.07 1.81
CA PRO A 19 21.79 -15.12 2.76
C PRO A 19 20.81 -15.14 3.94
N LEU A 20 20.41 -16.33 4.35
CA LEU A 20 19.42 -16.53 5.43
C LEU A 20 20.01 -17.51 6.44
N ASP A 21 20.08 -17.13 7.70
CA ASP A 21 20.46 -18.06 8.75
C ASP A 21 19.31 -19.05 9.06
N HIS A 22 19.59 -20.10 9.81
CA HIS A 22 18.62 -21.16 10.07
C HIS A 22 17.40 -20.68 10.89
N ARG A 23 17.55 -19.66 11.72
CA ARG A 23 16.43 -19.10 12.51
C ARG A 23 15.46 -18.32 11.60
N ILE A 24 16.01 -17.55 10.66
CA ILE A 24 15.22 -16.84 9.65
C ILE A 24 14.53 -17.84 8.72
N VAL A 25 15.22 -18.93 8.33
CA VAL A 25 14.60 -19.99 7.52
C VAL A 25 13.40 -20.58 8.28
N ALA A 26 13.54 -20.84 9.59
CA ALA A 26 12.43 -21.38 10.39
C ALA A 26 11.21 -20.44 10.40
N LEU A 27 11.43 -19.11 10.46
CA LEU A 27 10.33 -18.12 10.37
C LEU A 27 9.71 -18.13 8.98
N ILE A 28 10.53 -18.10 7.95
CA ILE A 28 10.08 -18.08 6.54
C ILE A 28 9.22 -19.29 6.21
N ASP A 29 9.57 -20.46 6.75
CA ASP A 29 8.88 -21.71 6.44
C ASP A 29 7.53 -21.86 7.16
N THR A 30 7.14 -20.92 8.05
CA THR A 30 5.83 -20.92 8.70
C THR A 30 4.72 -20.63 7.68
N ARG A 31 3.52 -21.18 7.95
CA ARG A 31 2.33 -20.99 7.11
C ARG A 31 2.02 -19.49 6.90
N GLU A 32 2.16 -18.70 7.95
CA GLU A 32 1.84 -17.27 7.92
C GLU A 32 2.78 -16.51 6.97
N MET A 33 4.07 -16.83 6.97
CA MET A 33 5.02 -16.24 6.02
C MET A 33 4.81 -16.76 4.59
N GLN A 34 4.52 -18.06 4.44
CA GLN A 34 4.27 -18.65 3.12
C GLN A 34 2.99 -18.05 2.48
N ARG A 35 1.99 -17.66 3.29
CA ARG A 35 0.79 -16.93 2.80
C ARG A 35 1.16 -15.72 1.94
N LEU A 36 2.24 -15.01 2.30
CA LEU A 36 2.66 -13.80 1.58
C LEU A 36 3.05 -14.07 0.11
N ARG A 37 3.26 -15.33 -0.29
CA ARG A 37 3.44 -15.70 -1.71
C ARG A 37 2.15 -15.56 -2.52
N HIS A 38 1.04 -15.42 -1.84
CA HIS A 38 -0.29 -15.35 -2.45
C HIS A 38 -0.94 -13.96 -2.23
N ILE A 39 -0.14 -12.98 -1.79
CA ILE A 39 -0.55 -11.58 -1.61
C ILE A 39 0.33 -10.72 -2.53
N SER A 40 -0.28 -10.13 -3.55
CA SER A 40 0.43 -9.25 -4.48
C SER A 40 0.94 -8.00 -3.76
N GLN A 41 2.12 -7.55 -4.14
CA GLN A 41 2.71 -6.31 -3.59
C GLN A 41 1.89 -5.09 -3.96
N LEU A 42 1.42 -5.01 -5.21
CA LEU A 42 0.84 -3.81 -5.79
C LEU A 42 -0.65 -3.97 -6.20
N GLY A 43 -1.32 -5.02 -5.74
CA GLY A 43 -2.75 -5.20 -5.97
C GLY A 43 -3.13 -5.12 -7.45
N ALA A 44 -3.97 -4.13 -7.81
CA ALA A 44 -4.50 -3.97 -9.18
C ALA A 44 -3.48 -3.41 -10.19
N THR A 45 -2.25 -3.12 -9.78
CA THR A 45 -1.26 -2.44 -10.64
C THR A 45 -0.92 -3.25 -11.91
N GLU A 46 -1.05 -4.58 -11.88
CA GLU A 46 -0.81 -5.43 -13.06
C GLU A 46 -1.74 -5.07 -14.24
N HIS A 47 -2.90 -4.48 -13.99
CA HIS A 47 -3.79 -4.00 -15.07
C HIS A 47 -3.18 -2.83 -15.86
N ALA A 48 -2.23 -2.12 -15.29
CA ALA A 48 -1.49 -1.04 -15.95
C ALA A 48 -0.08 -1.48 -16.35
N PHE A 49 0.57 -2.30 -15.53
CA PHE A 49 1.94 -2.77 -15.69
C PHE A 49 1.93 -4.30 -15.61
N PRO A 50 1.77 -5.00 -16.74
CA PRO A 50 1.52 -6.46 -16.71
C PRO A 50 2.59 -7.32 -16.04
N SER A 51 3.81 -6.80 -15.87
CA SER A 51 4.89 -7.52 -15.19
C SER A 51 4.89 -7.29 -13.67
N ALA A 52 3.99 -6.45 -13.14
CA ALA A 52 3.91 -6.12 -11.71
C ALA A 52 3.22 -7.23 -10.92
N THR A 53 3.73 -8.46 -11.03
CA THR A 53 3.14 -9.69 -10.47
C THR A 53 3.89 -10.19 -9.24
N HIS A 54 4.80 -9.39 -8.70
CA HIS A 54 5.58 -9.80 -7.51
C HIS A 54 4.72 -9.72 -6.24
N HIS A 55 5.10 -10.56 -5.30
CA HIS A 55 4.34 -10.79 -4.07
C HIS A 55 5.09 -10.31 -2.83
N ARG A 56 4.35 -10.07 -1.75
CA ARG A 56 4.90 -9.57 -0.49
C ARG A 56 6.00 -10.46 0.10
N PHE A 57 5.98 -11.75 -0.20
CA PHE A 57 7.01 -12.67 0.26
C PHE A 57 8.42 -12.23 -0.19
N SER A 58 8.59 -11.93 -1.47
CA SER A 58 9.91 -11.51 -1.99
C SER A 58 10.34 -10.15 -1.43
N HIS A 59 9.37 -9.25 -1.23
CA HIS A 59 9.61 -7.96 -0.58
C HIS A 59 10.07 -8.13 0.88
N SER A 60 9.41 -9.00 1.66
CA SER A 60 9.80 -9.28 3.05
C SER A 60 11.26 -9.76 3.13
N LEU A 61 11.67 -10.62 2.19
CA LEU A 61 13.07 -11.09 2.11
C LEU A 61 14.04 -9.93 1.76
N GLY A 62 13.61 -9.05 0.85
CA GLY A 62 14.40 -7.88 0.46
C GLY A 62 14.56 -6.87 1.59
N ALA A 63 13.48 -6.56 2.30
CA ALA A 63 13.51 -5.67 3.47
C ALA A 63 14.43 -6.25 4.56
N HIS A 64 14.31 -7.54 4.85
CA HIS A 64 15.19 -8.25 5.78
C HIS A 64 16.66 -8.14 5.33
N HIS A 65 16.94 -8.36 4.05
CA HIS A 65 18.30 -8.24 3.49
C HIS A 65 18.86 -6.84 3.71
N LEU A 66 18.11 -5.81 3.34
CA LEU A 66 18.56 -4.41 3.49
C LEU A 66 18.74 -4.04 4.97
N ALA A 67 17.89 -4.56 5.86
CA ALA A 67 18.05 -4.38 7.30
C ALA A 67 19.41 -4.95 7.76
N ASN A 68 19.73 -6.17 7.34
CA ASN A 68 21.02 -6.78 7.70
C ASN A 68 22.20 -5.97 7.15
N VAL A 69 22.10 -5.43 5.94
CA VAL A 69 23.14 -4.56 5.35
C VAL A 69 23.29 -3.29 6.22
N ALA A 70 22.22 -2.63 6.58
CA ALA A 70 22.25 -1.44 7.45
C ALA A 70 22.86 -1.79 8.83
N LEU A 71 22.38 -2.84 9.43
CA LEU A 71 22.82 -3.27 10.76
C LEU A 71 24.30 -3.69 10.79
N UNK A 72 24.66 -4.14 9.77
CA UNK A 72 25.93 -4.44 9.63
C UNK A 72 26.78 -3.33 9.68
N HIS A 73 26.43 -2.24 9.07
CA HIS A 73 27.19 -0.99 9.09
C HIS A 73 27.09 -0.28 10.46
N LEU A 74 25.92 -0.22 11.04
CA LEU A 74 25.70 0.40 12.36
C LEU A 74 26.50 -0.32 13.46
N LEU A 75 26.53 -1.62 13.48
CA LEU A 75 27.38 -2.41 14.39
C LEU A 75 28.86 -2.09 14.29
N UNK A 76 29.09 -1.92 13.06
CA UNK A 76 30.35 -1.65 12.78
C UNK A 76 30.81 -0.38 13.15
N GLN A 77 30.10 0.65 13.03
CA GLN A 77 30.44 2.06 13.24
C GLN A 77 30.14 2.56 14.67
N GLN A 78 29.09 2.04 15.29
CA GLN A 78 28.58 2.49 16.58
C GLN A 78 28.30 1.30 17.53
N PRO A 79 29.33 0.50 17.86
CA PRO A 79 29.12 -0.71 18.68
C PRO A 79 28.59 -0.44 20.08
N ASP A 80 28.77 0.77 20.58
CA ASP A 80 28.26 1.18 21.89
C ASP A 80 26.74 1.48 21.84
N ARG A 81 26.15 1.60 20.66
CA ARG A 81 24.73 1.96 20.48
C ARG A 81 23.89 0.81 19.94
N VAL A 82 24.52 -0.16 19.30
CA VAL A 82 23.80 -1.29 18.68
C VAL A 82 24.35 -2.59 19.23
N SER A 83 23.52 -3.35 19.92
CA SER A 83 23.88 -4.68 20.38
C SER A 83 23.53 -5.71 19.30
N PRO A 84 24.23 -6.83 19.25
CA PRO A 84 23.82 -7.96 18.38
C PRO A 84 22.39 -8.48 18.64
N UNK A 85 21.76 -8.28 19.68
CA UNK A 85 20.59 -8.56 20.05
C UNK A 85 19.61 -7.79 19.46
N ASP A 86 19.83 -6.52 19.63
CA ASP A 86 18.92 -5.58 19.03
C ASP A 86 18.92 -5.66 17.50
N ALA A 87 20.10 -5.77 16.93
CA ALA A 87 20.23 -5.94 15.46
C ALA A 87 19.43 -7.17 14.97
N HIS A 88 19.51 -8.28 15.70
CA HIS A 88 18.75 -9.48 15.33
C HIS A 88 17.24 -9.24 15.40
N LEU A 89 16.74 -8.54 16.43
CA LEU A 89 15.30 -8.22 16.54
C LEU A 89 14.84 -7.28 15.43
N VAL A 90 15.64 -6.25 15.09
CA VAL A 90 15.31 -5.33 13.98
C VAL A 90 15.27 -6.09 12.65
N SER A 91 16.18 -7.02 12.45
CA SER A 91 16.23 -7.86 11.25
C SER A 91 14.97 -8.76 11.14
N ILE A 92 14.50 -9.31 12.26
CA ILE A 92 13.23 -10.08 12.33
C ILE A 92 12.05 -9.14 12.09
N ALA A 93 12.04 -7.95 12.70
CA ALA A 93 10.96 -6.98 12.50
C ALA A 93 10.83 -6.60 11.01
N ALA A 94 11.96 -6.36 10.34
CA ALA A 94 11.96 -6.08 8.90
C ALA A 94 11.44 -7.27 8.05
N LEU A 95 11.65 -8.48 8.51
CA LEU A 95 11.08 -9.68 7.85
C LEU A 95 9.58 -9.79 8.08
N UNK A 96 9.00 -9.58 9.29
CA UNK A 96 7.81 -9.85 9.68
C UNK A 96 6.89 -8.80 9.48
N HIS A 97 7.36 -7.49 9.09
CA HIS A 97 6.43 -6.34 9.01
C HIS A 97 5.23 -6.53 8.05
N UNK A 98 5.27 -7.37 7.24
CA UNK A 98 4.37 -7.65 6.30
C UNK A 98 3.45 -8.72 6.60
N UNK A 99 3.40 -9.37 7.66
CA UNK A 99 2.74 -10.34 8.02
C UNK A 99 1.34 -10.23 7.98
N GLY A 100 0.79 -9.10 8.20
CA GLY A 100 -0.61 -8.76 8.34
C GLY A 100 -1.35 -8.26 7.10
N HIS A 101 -0.74 -8.14 5.98
CA HIS A 101 -1.41 -7.54 4.81
C HIS A 101 -2.60 -8.37 4.30
N PRO A 102 -3.71 -7.69 3.93
CA PRO A 102 -4.88 -8.35 3.35
C PRO A 102 -4.64 -8.74 1.88
N PRO A 103 -5.54 -9.53 1.28
CA PRO A 103 -5.51 -9.76 -0.18
C PRO A 103 -5.38 -8.44 -0.93
N MET A 104 -4.61 -8.44 -2.01
CA MET A 104 -4.42 -7.26 -2.88
C MET A 104 -3.89 -6.03 -2.15
N SER A 105 -3.34 -6.23 -0.96
CA SER A 105 -2.58 -5.23 -0.19
C SER A 105 -3.40 -4.00 0.21
N HIS A 106 -2.81 -2.82 0.19
CA HIS A 106 -3.39 -1.58 0.75
C HIS A 106 -4.76 -1.19 0.20
N MET A 107 -5.11 -1.58 -1.02
CA MET A 107 -6.44 -1.21 -1.54
C MET A 107 -7.57 -1.86 -0.72
N MET A 108 -7.30 -3.01 -0.10
CA MET A 108 -8.29 -3.71 0.74
C MET A 108 -8.38 -3.13 2.16
N GLU A 109 -7.56 -2.12 2.49
CA GLU A 109 -7.67 -1.39 3.76
C GLU A 109 -8.76 -0.30 3.71
N ASN A 110 -9.54 -0.26 2.65
CA ASN A 110 -10.75 0.56 2.58
C ASN A 110 -11.74 0.08 3.65
N PRO A 111 -12.16 0.94 4.60
CA PRO A 111 -12.99 0.52 5.73
C PRO A 111 -14.40 0.02 5.34
N ARG A 112 -14.78 0.17 4.07
CA ARG A 112 -16.06 -0.32 3.57
C ARG A 112 -16.03 -1.79 3.15
N ILE A 113 -14.85 -2.43 3.05
CA ILE A 113 -14.73 -3.79 2.53
C ILE A 113 -14.93 -4.83 3.64
N PHE A 114 -14.09 -4.81 4.66
CA PHE A 114 -14.22 -5.77 5.76
C PHE A 114 -15.43 -5.45 6.65
N ALA A 115 -16.11 -6.47 7.13
CA ALA A 115 -17.20 -6.31 8.11
C ALA A 115 -16.69 -5.60 9.36
N THR A 116 -15.47 -5.94 9.80
CA THR A 116 -14.75 -5.22 10.85
C THR A 116 -13.39 -4.80 10.31
N HIS A 117 -13.22 -3.49 10.12
CA HIS A 117 -11.96 -2.94 9.60
C HIS A 117 -10.85 -3.02 10.66
N ARG A 118 -9.71 -3.56 10.26
CA ARG A 118 -8.46 -3.56 11.01
C ARG A 118 -7.31 -3.36 10.04
N ASP A 119 -6.41 -2.45 10.36
CA ASP A 119 -5.21 -2.20 9.54
C ASP A 119 -4.29 -3.43 9.55
N HIS A 120 -3.45 -3.52 8.54
CA HIS A 120 -2.48 -4.64 8.43
C HIS A 120 -1.53 -4.72 9.64
N GLU A 121 -1.23 -3.59 10.28
CA GLU A 121 -0.41 -3.57 11.50
C GLU A 121 -1.12 -4.31 12.64
N VAL A 122 -2.42 -4.05 12.81
CA VAL A 122 -3.25 -4.74 13.81
C VAL A 122 -3.32 -6.24 13.51
N TRP A 123 -3.59 -6.61 12.25
CA TRP A 123 -3.60 -8.03 11.86
C TRP A 123 -2.24 -8.69 12.07
N GLY A 124 -1.15 -7.99 11.72
CA GLY A 124 0.22 -8.48 11.94
C GLY A 124 0.46 -8.78 13.41
N ARG A 125 0.10 -7.84 14.28
CA ARG A 125 0.22 -8.03 15.75
C ARG A 125 -0.60 -9.23 16.22
N MET A 126 -1.86 -9.34 15.79
CA MET A 126 -2.72 -10.48 16.17
C MET A 126 -2.09 -11.80 15.75
N ILE A 127 -1.58 -11.89 14.53
CA ILE A 127 -0.93 -13.12 14.00
C ILE A 127 0.31 -13.47 14.84
N LEU A 128 1.14 -12.49 15.17
CA LEU A 128 2.37 -12.71 15.91
C LEU A 128 2.12 -13.09 17.38
N THR A 129 0.97 -12.69 17.96
CA THR A 129 0.65 -12.96 19.37
C THR A 129 -0.27 -14.17 19.58
N ASP A 130 -0.91 -14.68 18.52
CA ASP A 130 -1.80 -15.83 18.63
C ASP A 130 -0.99 -17.12 18.79
N SER A 131 -1.08 -17.75 19.97
CA SER A 131 -0.34 -18.99 20.28
C SER A 131 -0.71 -20.18 19.38
N SER A 132 -1.79 -20.09 18.63
CA SER A 132 -2.17 -21.15 17.68
C SER A 132 -1.33 -21.12 16.40
N THR A 133 -0.76 -19.94 16.04
CA THR A 133 0.03 -19.78 14.80
C THR A 133 1.40 -20.46 14.89
N GLU A 134 1.93 -20.86 13.74
CA GLU A 134 3.27 -21.43 13.64
C GLU A 134 4.34 -20.37 13.93
N ILE A 135 4.15 -19.16 13.40
CA ILE A 135 5.13 -18.08 13.55
C ILE A 135 5.29 -17.65 15.01
N HIS A 136 4.21 -17.60 15.79
CA HIS A 136 4.28 -17.33 17.24
C HIS A 136 5.18 -18.36 17.93
N LYS A 137 4.94 -19.65 17.67
CA LYS A 137 5.72 -20.75 18.29
C LYS A 137 7.20 -20.66 17.94
N VAL A 138 7.51 -20.37 16.67
CA VAL A 138 8.90 -20.23 16.22
C VAL A 138 9.57 -19.03 16.88
N LEU A 139 8.85 -17.89 16.99
CA LEU A 139 9.38 -16.68 17.64
C LEU A 139 9.67 -16.95 19.13
N VAL A 140 8.67 -17.47 19.86
CA VAL A 140 8.86 -17.75 21.31
C VAL A 140 10.03 -18.71 21.53
N ASN A 141 10.14 -19.76 20.71
CA ASN A 141 11.26 -20.71 20.81
C ASN A 141 12.62 -20.06 20.45
N GLY A 142 12.63 -19.10 19.54
CA GLY A 142 13.87 -18.47 19.04
C GLY A 142 14.36 -17.28 19.85
N ILE A 143 13.46 -16.41 20.30
CA ILE A 143 13.80 -15.16 20.99
C ILE A 143 13.16 -15.04 22.40
N GLY A 144 12.33 -16.00 22.81
CA GLY A 144 11.64 -15.97 24.11
C GLY A 144 10.47 -14.97 24.14
N GLU A 145 9.69 -15.05 25.22
CA GLU A 145 8.55 -14.14 25.40
C GLU A 145 8.99 -12.66 25.51
N ASP A 146 10.06 -12.37 26.24
CA ASP A 146 10.58 -11.01 26.38
C ASP A 146 11.07 -10.48 25.03
N GLY A 147 11.71 -11.34 24.22
CA GLY A 147 12.12 -11.00 22.87
C GLY A 147 10.94 -10.69 21.98
N LEU A 148 9.85 -11.45 22.10
CA LEU A 148 8.60 -11.19 21.35
C LEU A 148 7.98 -9.86 21.77
N VAL A 149 7.90 -9.55 23.05
CA VAL A 149 7.40 -8.25 23.54
C VAL A 149 8.24 -7.10 22.96
N ARG A 150 9.57 -7.24 22.96
CA ARG A 150 10.45 -6.21 22.39
C ARG A 150 10.31 -6.12 20.86
N LEU A 151 10.15 -7.24 20.16
CA LEU A 151 9.88 -7.26 18.71
C LEU A 151 8.60 -6.50 18.38
N LEU A 152 7.53 -6.74 19.14
CA LEU A 152 6.26 -6.04 18.95
C LEU A 152 6.42 -4.54 19.20
N SER A 153 7.19 -4.13 20.21
CA SER A 153 7.45 -2.70 20.45
C SER A 153 8.23 -2.03 19.30
N ILE A 154 9.09 -2.77 18.61
CA ILE A 154 9.77 -2.27 17.39
C ILE A 154 8.73 -2.02 16.28
N LEU A 155 7.87 -3.01 16.04
CA LEU A 155 6.83 -2.91 15.00
C LEU A 155 5.82 -1.79 15.29
N ASP A 156 5.46 -1.61 16.58
CA ASP A 156 4.51 -0.58 17.02
C ASP A 156 5.16 0.81 17.14
N GLY A 157 6.48 0.92 16.97
CA GLY A 157 7.21 2.19 17.12
C GLY A 157 7.32 2.70 18.56
N THR A 158 7.12 1.82 19.56
CA THR A 158 7.11 2.19 20.99
C THR A 158 8.36 1.74 21.73
N VAL A 159 9.32 1.16 21.03
CA VAL A 159 10.59 0.68 21.61
C VAL A 159 11.40 1.85 22.21
N ASP A 160 12.09 1.57 23.30
CA ASP A 160 12.90 2.56 24.05
C ASP A 160 14.05 3.18 23.24
N GLN A 161 14.50 2.50 22.19
CA GLN A 161 15.53 2.99 21.27
C GLN A 161 14.89 3.25 19.91
N PRO A 162 14.50 4.51 19.60
CA PRO A 162 13.72 4.82 18.39
C PRO A 162 14.34 4.34 17.07
N TRP A 163 15.68 4.33 16.95
CA TRP A 163 16.36 3.87 15.73
C TRP A 163 15.93 2.47 15.31
N MET A 164 15.60 1.61 16.28
CA MET A 164 15.20 0.22 16.00
C MET A 164 13.90 0.17 15.17
N ALA A 165 12.93 1.00 15.56
CA ALA A 165 11.68 1.14 14.81
C ALA A 165 11.91 1.90 13.50
N GLU A 166 12.76 2.92 13.52
CA GLU A 166 13.00 3.79 12.35
C GLU A 166 13.72 3.07 11.20
N VAL A 167 14.50 2.03 11.46
CA VAL A 167 15.07 1.17 10.41
C VAL A 167 13.94 0.44 9.66
N VAL A 168 12.86 0.08 10.36
CA VAL A 168 11.74 -0.72 9.81
C VAL A 168 10.62 0.16 9.26
N SER A 169 10.33 1.28 9.93
CA SER A 169 9.21 2.17 9.57
C SER A 169 9.57 3.63 9.81
N SER A 170 10.00 4.33 8.76
CA SER A 170 10.33 5.77 8.76
C SER A 170 10.27 6.28 7.33
N GLN A 171 10.79 7.48 7.04
CA GLN A 171 10.91 7.95 5.65
C GLN A 171 12.17 7.43 4.95
N MET A 172 13.08 6.76 5.69
CA MET A 172 14.32 6.21 5.15
C MET A 172 14.53 4.77 5.61
N ASP A 173 13.42 4.04 5.72
CA ASP A 173 13.40 2.65 6.20
C ASP A 173 13.72 1.64 5.08
N VAL A 174 13.99 0.43 5.50
CA VAL A 174 14.33 -0.66 4.57
C VAL A 174 13.11 -1.15 3.78
N ASP A 175 11.90 -0.97 4.31
CA ASP A 175 10.65 -1.23 3.61
C ASP A 175 10.58 -0.39 2.34
N ARG A 176 10.67 0.95 2.50
CA ARG A 176 10.60 1.89 1.38
C ARG A 176 11.76 1.71 0.39
N PHE A 177 12.95 1.41 0.90
CA PHE A 177 14.11 1.17 0.03
C PHE A 177 13.89 -0.07 -0.84
N ASP A 178 13.41 -1.18 -0.27
CA ASP A 178 13.17 -2.39 -1.06
C ASP A 178 12.05 -2.18 -2.07
N TYR A 179 10.86 -1.72 -1.62
CA TYR A 179 9.75 -1.65 -2.56
C TYR A 179 10.00 -0.64 -3.68
N THR A 180 10.67 0.49 -3.43
CA THR A 180 10.97 1.46 -4.50
C THR A 180 11.79 0.80 -5.62
N LEU A 181 12.81 0.04 -5.26
CA LEU A 181 13.66 -0.69 -6.22
C LEU A 181 12.91 -1.85 -6.88
N ARG A 182 12.21 -2.64 -6.07
CA ARG A 182 11.50 -3.85 -6.51
C ARG A 182 10.35 -3.49 -7.45
N ASP A 183 9.53 -2.53 -7.07
CA ASP A 183 8.39 -2.09 -7.89
C ASP A 183 8.89 -1.47 -9.21
N SER A 184 9.98 -0.68 -9.17
CA SER A 184 10.63 -0.14 -10.37
C SER A 184 11.01 -1.28 -11.33
N LEU A 185 11.64 -2.32 -10.80
CA LEU A 185 12.07 -3.47 -11.62
C LEU A 185 10.87 -4.20 -12.23
N PHE A 186 9.87 -4.55 -11.41
CA PHE A 186 8.75 -5.37 -11.85
C PHE A 186 7.73 -4.60 -12.70
N THR A 187 7.61 -3.30 -12.52
CA THR A 187 6.75 -2.49 -13.42
C THR A 187 7.47 -2.12 -14.72
N GLY A 188 8.79 -2.23 -14.76
CA GLY A 188 9.59 -1.74 -15.88
C GLY A 188 9.70 -0.22 -15.90
N ALA A 189 9.29 0.46 -14.86
CA ALA A 189 9.38 1.93 -14.75
C ALA A 189 10.77 2.29 -14.19
N ASP A 190 11.71 2.56 -15.06
CA ASP A 190 13.13 2.76 -14.72
C ASP A 190 13.40 4.12 -14.06
N ILE A 191 12.55 4.47 -13.10
CA ILE A 191 12.57 5.76 -12.38
C ILE A 191 12.74 5.58 -10.86
N GLY A 192 12.60 4.35 -10.36
CA GLY A 192 12.72 4.03 -8.94
C GLY A 192 14.13 3.63 -8.51
N ARG A 193 15.14 3.90 -9.34
CA ARG A 193 16.53 3.50 -9.05
C ARG A 193 17.31 4.58 -8.30
N PHE A 194 18.01 4.15 -7.26
CA PHE A 194 18.90 5.01 -6.46
C PHE A 194 20.00 4.14 -5.83
N ASP A 195 21.03 4.77 -5.29
CA ASP A 195 22.16 4.06 -4.67
C ASP A 195 21.80 3.66 -3.23
N VAL A 196 21.05 2.58 -3.08
CA VAL A 196 20.59 2.06 -1.77
C VAL A 196 21.79 1.74 -0.86
N HIS A 197 22.86 1.17 -1.41
CA HIS A 197 24.04 0.82 -0.59
C HIS A 197 24.73 2.07 -0.04
N ARG A 198 24.74 3.16 -0.80
CA ARG A 198 25.27 4.44 -0.31
C ARG A 198 24.37 5.00 0.81
N CYS A 199 23.05 4.89 0.67
CA CYS A 199 22.11 5.28 1.73
C CYS A 199 22.38 4.47 3.00
N LEU A 200 22.37 3.14 2.92
CA LEU A 200 22.53 2.26 4.08
C LEU A 200 23.87 2.44 4.80
N ARG A 201 24.97 2.61 4.04
CA ARG A 201 26.30 2.78 4.63
C ARG A 201 26.46 4.11 5.39
N ASN A 202 25.58 5.05 5.17
CA ASN A 202 25.66 6.38 5.79
C ASN A 202 24.57 6.63 6.82
N LEU A 203 23.86 5.57 7.25
CA LEU A 203 22.98 5.64 8.41
C LEU A 203 23.85 5.72 9.68
N VAL A 204 23.43 6.54 10.63
CA VAL A 204 24.05 6.69 11.95
C VAL A 204 22.96 6.91 12.99
N ILE A 205 23.29 6.64 14.26
CA ILE A 205 22.37 6.85 15.39
C ILE A 205 22.86 8.09 16.15
N THR A 206 21.97 9.04 16.38
CA THR A 206 22.26 10.28 17.13
C THR A 206 22.38 10.01 18.62
N ASP A 207 22.85 11.00 19.37
CA ASP A 207 22.91 10.93 20.83
C ASP A 207 21.52 10.73 21.47
N SER A 208 20.47 11.20 20.81
CA SER A 208 19.09 11.00 21.26
C SER A 208 18.51 9.63 20.88
N GLY A 209 19.31 8.73 20.29
CA GLY A 209 18.86 7.39 19.90
C GLY A 209 18.02 7.35 18.62
N ARG A 210 17.99 8.45 17.84
CA ARG A 210 17.25 8.53 16.56
C ARG A 210 18.15 8.11 15.38
N LEU A 211 17.53 7.48 14.39
CA LEU A 211 18.21 7.21 13.12
C LEU A 211 18.43 8.51 12.36
N SER A 212 19.60 8.68 11.78
CA SER A 212 19.97 9.88 10.99
C SER A 212 20.92 9.50 9.87
N ILE A 213 21.26 10.48 9.04
CA ILE A 213 22.17 10.28 7.90
C ILE A 213 23.41 11.17 8.04
N ARG A 214 24.52 10.69 7.51
CA ARG A 214 25.74 11.53 7.42
C ARG A 214 25.51 12.65 6.40
N LYS A 215 26.01 13.84 6.72
CA LYS A 215 25.88 15.02 5.84
C LYS A 215 26.41 14.76 4.43
N LYS A 216 27.49 14.01 4.28
CA LYS A 216 28.09 13.65 2.97
C LYS A 216 27.16 12.79 2.10
N SER A 217 26.06 12.24 2.65
CA SER A 217 25.12 11.38 1.91
C SER A 217 23.83 12.09 1.52
N VAL A 218 23.66 13.37 1.83
CA VAL A 218 22.46 14.14 1.51
C VAL A 218 22.02 13.91 0.05
N ALA A 219 22.96 14.03 -0.91
CA ALA A 219 22.65 13.82 -2.33
C ALA A 219 22.12 12.42 -2.66
N ALA A 220 22.55 11.38 -1.92
CA ALA A 220 22.01 10.03 -2.13
C ALA A 220 20.55 9.92 -1.65
N PHE A 221 20.23 10.59 -0.53
CA PHE A 221 18.86 10.62 -0.03
C PHE A 221 17.95 11.51 -0.88
N GLU A 222 18.47 12.59 -1.46
CA GLU A 222 17.76 13.38 -2.48
C GLU A 222 17.37 12.48 -3.66
N SER A 223 18.33 11.72 -4.18
CA SER A 223 18.08 10.79 -5.29
C SER A 223 16.98 9.76 -4.94
N TYR A 224 17.02 9.20 -3.73
CA TYR A 224 16.00 8.28 -3.23
C TYR A 224 14.63 8.96 -3.17
N LEU A 225 14.54 10.17 -2.59
CA LEU A 225 13.25 10.88 -2.48
C LEU A 225 12.66 11.18 -3.86
N VAL A 226 13.49 11.60 -4.81
CA VAL A 226 13.08 11.87 -6.20
C VAL A 226 12.57 10.58 -6.86
N SER A 227 13.30 9.47 -6.71
CA SER A 227 12.91 8.17 -7.25
C SER A 227 11.54 7.74 -6.69
N ARG A 228 11.38 7.83 -5.38
CA ARG A 228 10.13 7.48 -4.69
C ARG A 228 8.97 8.39 -5.15
N PHE A 229 9.21 9.69 -5.26
CA PHE A 229 8.21 10.66 -5.74
C PHE A 229 7.72 10.28 -7.15
N HIS A 230 8.64 9.98 -8.06
CA HIS A 230 8.28 9.58 -9.42
C HIS A 230 7.51 8.25 -9.44
N MET A 231 7.87 7.29 -8.60
CA MET A 231 7.12 6.03 -8.48
C MET A 231 5.67 6.29 -8.07
N TYR A 232 5.43 7.21 -7.11
CA TYR A 232 4.05 7.56 -6.73
C TYR A 232 3.27 8.12 -7.92
N HIS A 233 3.83 9.08 -8.63
CA HIS A 233 3.10 9.78 -9.70
C HIS A 233 2.93 8.94 -10.97
N GLN A 234 3.89 8.08 -11.30
CA GLN A 234 3.87 7.34 -12.57
C GLN A 234 3.35 5.90 -12.41
N VAL A 235 3.49 5.30 -11.24
CA VAL A 235 3.07 3.90 -11.02
C VAL A 235 1.86 3.82 -10.09
N TYR A 236 2.02 4.26 -8.82
CA TYR A 236 0.95 4.02 -7.83
C TYR A 236 -0.31 4.83 -8.14
N PHE A 237 -0.17 6.06 -8.65
CA PHE A 237 -1.29 6.93 -9.06
C PHE A 237 -1.63 6.82 -10.55
N HIS A 238 -1.15 5.77 -11.23
CA HIS A 238 -1.48 5.55 -12.63
C HIS A 238 -2.99 5.34 -12.79
N LYS A 239 -3.59 5.99 -13.79
CA LYS A 239 -5.04 6.00 -13.99
C LYS A 239 -5.69 4.62 -14.04
N GLN A 240 -5.04 3.65 -14.70
CA GLN A 240 -5.60 2.29 -14.78
C GLN A 240 -5.53 1.59 -13.42
N ASN A 241 -4.47 1.79 -12.66
CA ASN A 241 -4.36 1.24 -11.32
C ASN A 241 -5.51 1.73 -10.44
N LEU A 242 -5.74 3.05 -10.41
CA LEU A 242 -6.81 3.66 -9.60
C LEU A 242 -8.19 3.17 -10.04
N LEU A 243 -8.42 3.08 -11.35
CA LEU A 243 -9.69 2.60 -11.90
C LEU A 243 -9.98 1.15 -11.49
N PHE A 244 -8.98 0.27 -11.62
CA PHE A 244 -9.17 -1.15 -11.28
C PHE A 244 -9.29 -1.35 -9.76
N GLN A 245 -8.59 -0.56 -8.96
CA GLN A 245 -8.81 -0.55 -7.49
C GLN A 245 -10.26 -0.18 -7.17
N ALA A 246 -10.79 0.88 -7.81
CA ALA A 246 -12.17 1.30 -7.61
C ALA A 246 -13.17 0.20 -8.02
N TYR A 247 -12.92 -0.47 -9.15
CA TYR A 247 -13.76 -1.57 -9.60
C TYR A 247 -13.80 -2.72 -8.57
N ILE A 248 -12.63 -3.15 -8.08
CA ILE A 248 -12.55 -4.26 -7.12
C ILE A 248 -13.26 -3.88 -5.81
N CYS A 249 -13.05 -2.66 -5.32
CA CYS A 249 -13.74 -2.18 -4.12
C CYS A 249 -15.27 -2.20 -4.33
N ARG A 250 -15.75 -1.67 -5.46
CA ARG A 250 -17.19 -1.64 -5.77
C ARG A 250 -17.78 -3.04 -5.92
N ALA A 251 -17.03 -3.97 -6.52
CA ALA A 251 -17.49 -5.37 -6.65
C ALA A 251 -17.68 -5.98 -5.26
N LEU A 252 -16.72 -5.82 -4.37
CA LEU A 252 -16.78 -6.35 -3.02
C LEU A 252 -17.89 -5.70 -2.18
N GLU A 253 -18.04 -4.38 -2.26
CA GLU A 253 -19.11 -3.64 -1.58
C GLU A 253 -20.48 -4.12 -2.07
N ARG A 254 -20.63 -4.30 -3.39
CA ARG A 254 -21.90 -4.79 -3.98
C ARG A 254 -22.19 -6.23 -3.56
N ALA A 255 -21.18 -7.09 -3.63
CA ALA A 255 -21.31 -8.49 -3.21
C ALA A 255 -21.75 -8.59 -1.74
N ARG A 256 -21.11 -7.79 -0.87
CA ARG A 256 -21.50 -7.70 0.54
C ARG A 256 -22.98 -7.30 0.69
N HIS A 257 -23.40 -6.23 0.03
CA HIS A 257 -24.76 -5.71 0.09
C HIS A 257 -25.80 -6.79 -0.33
N LEU A 258 -25.50 -7.50 -1.42
CA LEU A 258 -26.39 -8.57 -1.91
C LEU A 258 -26.42 -9.76 -0.95
N ALA A 259 -25.27 -10.13 -0.39
CA ALA A 259 -25.17 -11.25 0.55
C ALA A 259 -25.92 -10.95 1.86
N GLU A 260 -25.82 -9.71 2.37
CA GLU A 260 -26.56 -9.27 3.57
C GLU A 260 -28.08 -9.37 3.37
N ARG A 261 -28.55 -9.32 2.12
CA ARG A 261 -29.99 -9.43 1.78
C ARG A 261 -30.39 -10.87 1.40
N GLY A 262 -29.42 -11.80 1.40
CA GLY A 262 -29.68 -13.19 0.98
C GLY A 262 -29.86 -13.34 -0.54
N GLU A 263 -29.40 -12.38 -1.31
CA GLU A 263 -29.51 -12.35 -2.79
C GLU A 263 -28.24 -12.85 -3.48
N LEU A 264 -27.20 -13.18 -2.71
CA LEU A 264 -25.93 -13.69 -3.24
C LEU A 264 -25.30 -14.63 -2.21
N GLU A 265 -24.88 -15.81 -2.65
CA GLU A 265 -24.10 -16.72 -1.82
C GLU A 265 -22.61 -16.45 -2.04
N LEU A 266 -21.85 -16.34 -0.96
CA LEU A 266 -20.41 -16.08 -1.00
C LEU A 266 -19.62 -17.34 -0.65
N SER A 267 -18.46 -17.53 -1.29
CA SER A 267 -17.51 -18.55 -0.86
C SER A 267 -17.10 -18.30 0.59
N SER A 268 -16.71 -19.37 1.31
CA SER A 268 -16.37 -19.29 2.73
C SER A 268 -15.35 -18.20 3.07
N PRO A 269 -14.20 -18.07 2.35
CA PRO A 269 -13.26 -16.99 2.67
C PRO A 269 -13.86 -15.59 2.47
N LEU A 270 -14.61 -15.36 1.37
CA LEU A 270 -15.24 -14.06 1.14
C LEU A 270 -16.36 -13.76 2.14
N ALA A 271 -17.15 -14.76 2.52
CA ALA A 271 -18.19 -14.60 3.55
C ALA A 271 -17.54 -14.16 4.87
N SER A 272 -16.43 -14.78 5.26
CA SER A 272 -15.68 -14.39 6.47
C SER A 272 -15.19 -12.94 6.40
N MET A 273 -14.67 -12.53 5.24
CA MET A 273 -14.17 -11.17 5.05
C MET A 273 -15.27 -10.10 5.08
N LEU A 274 -16.34 -10.36 4.32
CA LEU A 274 -17.37 -9.35 4.04
C LEU A 274 -18.47 -9.28 5.10
N LEU A 275 -18.74 -10.40 5.80
CA LEU A 275 -19.92 -10.51 6.68
C LEU A 275 -19.56 -10.78 8.14
N ASP A 276 -18.39 -11.37 8.44
CA ASP A 276 -18.07 -11.81 9.79
C ASP A 276 -17.48 -10.66 10.61
N THR A 277 -18.27 -10.19 11.59
CA THR A 277 -17.82 -9.11 12.49
C THR A 277 -16.80 -9.59 13.53
N ASP A 278 -16.69 -10.90 13.73
CA ASP A 278 -15.78 -11.52 14.69
C ASP A 278 -14.66 -12.32 14.02
N LEU A 279 -14.30 -11.94 12.78
CA LEU A 279 -13.25 -12.61 12.02
C LEU A 279 -11.98 -12.78 12.87
N ASP A 280 -11.57 -14.03 13.07
CA ASP A 280 -10.40 -14.38 13.86
C ASP A 280 -9.14 -14.52 12.98
N VAL A 281 -8.01 -14.77 13.63
CA VAL A 281 -6.72 -14.92 12.94
C VAL A 281 -6.74 -16.09 11.95
N GLN A 282 -7.35 -17.21 12.30
CA GLN A 282 -7.36 -18.40 11.42
C GLN A 282 -8.23 -18.17 10.19
N GLY A 283 -9.36 -17.50 10.34
CA GLY A 283 -10.22 -17.08 9.22
C GLY A 283 -9.50 -16.09 8.31
N TYR A 284 -8.85 -15.08 8.92
CA TYR A 284 -8.09 -14.07 8.17
C TYR A 284 -6.94 -14.70 7.35
N LEU A 285 -6.23 -15.66 7.92
CA LEU A 285 -5.08 -16.30 7.24
C LEU A 285 -5.49 -17.11 6.00
N ARG A 286 -6.78 -17.44 5.84
CA ARG A 286 -7.28 -18.10 4.62
C ARG A 286 -7.47 -17.12 3.46
N LEU A 287 -7.52 -15.82 3.75
CA LEU A 287 -7.75 -14.78 2.74
C LEU A 287 -6.47 -14.51 1.97
N VAL A 288 -6.51 -14.73 0.66
CA VAL A 288 -5.43 -14.47 -0.28
C VAL A 288 -6.02 -13.86 -1.57
N ASP A 289 -5.19 -13.39 -2.48
CA ASP A 289 -5.66 -12.72 -3.71
C ASP A 289 -6.59 -13.61 -4.52
N SER A 290 -6.31 -14.92 -4.60
CA SER A 290 -7.16 -15.84 -5.35
C SER A 290 -8.58 -15.94 -4.77
N SER A 291 -8.77 -15.66 -3.47
CA SER A 291 -10.12 -15.62 -2.89
C SER A 291 -10.99 -14.55 -3.56
N VAL A 292 -10.39 -13.39 -3.84
CA VAL A 292 -11.07 -12.27 -4.52
C VAL A 292 -11.31 -12.61 -6.00
N ILE A 293 -10.29 -13.13 -6.67
CA ILE A 293 -10.36 -13.50 -8.10
C ILE A 293 -11.43 -14.58 -8.31
N GLU A 294 -11.49 -15.57 -7.43
CA GLU A 294 -12.51 -16.62 -7.49
C GLU A 294 -13.91 -16.02 -7.38
N GLY A 295 -14.13 -15.14 -6.41
CA GLY A 295 -15.41 -14.43 -6.28
C GLY A 295 -15.78 -13.66 -7.53
N LEU A 296 -14.83 -12.91 -8.11
CA LEU A 296 -15.09 -12.15 -9.35
C LEU A 296 -15.49 -13.08 -10.50
N ASN A 297 -14.87 -14.27 -10.61
CA ASN A 297 -15.25 -15.26 -11.64
C ASN A 297 -16.67 -15.78 -11.40
N ASP A 298 -17.03 -16.11 -10.16
CA ASP A 298 -18.37 -16.57 -9.82
C ASP A 298 -19.43 -15.51 -10.15
N TRP A 299 -19.08 -14.23 -9.96
CA TRP A 299 -20.01 -13.11 -10.17
C TRP A 299 -20.21 -12.73 -11.64
N LEU A 300 -19.48 -13.33 -12.58
CA LEU A 300 -19.76 -13.16 -14.03
C LEU A 300 -21.15 -13.68 -14.38
N ASP A 301 -21.67 -14.62 -13.61
CA ASP A 301 -23.00 -15.21 -13.82
C ASP A 301 -24.04 -14.74 -12.78
N ALA A 302 -23.72 -13.73 -11.97
CA ALA A 302 -24.63 -13.22 -10.93
C ALA A 302 -25.91 -12.64 -11.54
N ASP A 303 -27.04 -12.80 -10.85
CA ASP A 303 -28.31 -12.19 -11.27
C ASP A 303 -28.24 -10.67 -11.26
N ASP A 304 -27.44 -10.09 -10.34
CA ASP A 304 -27.28 -8.65 -10.25
C ASP A 304 -26.43 -8.12 -11.42
N ARG A 305 -27.05 -7.28 -12.24
CA ARG A 305 -26.43 -6.71 -13.45
C ARG A 305 -25.14 -5.91 -13.12
N ARG A 306 -25.14 -5.17 -12.01
CA ARG A 306 -23.98 -4.32 -11.65
C ARG A 306 -22.80 -5.15 -11.21
N LEU A 307 -23.05 -6.17 -10.39
CA LEU A 307 -21.99 -7.08 -9.94
C LEU A 307 -21.39 -7.83 -11.13
N ARG A 308 -22.26 -8.35 -12.01
CA ARG A 308 -21.83 -9.03 -13.25
C ARG A 308 -20.98 -8.10 -14.12
N GLN A 309 -21.43 -6.86 -14.34
CA GLN A 309 -20.73 -5.89 -15.20
C GLN A 309 -19.37 -5.51 -14.62
N VAL A 310 -19.29 -5.18 -13.32
CA VAL A 310 -18.00 -4.79 -12.73
C VAL A 310 -17.01 -5.95 -12.72
N SER A 311 -17.48 -7.19 -12.55
CA SER A 311 -16.63 -8.38 -12.66
C SER A 311 -16.08 -8.54 -14.07
N ALA A 312 -16.93 -8.36 -15.11
CA ALA A 312 -16.51 -8.38 -16.51
C ALA A 312 -15.52 -7.22 -16.84
N ASN A 313 -15.75 -6.05 -16.26
CA ASN A 313 -14.81 -4.92 -16.40
C ASN A 313 -13.41 -5.30 -15.90
N ILE A 314 -13.34 -6.00 -14.75
CA ILE A 314 -12.07 -6.40 -14.13
C ILE A 314 -11.41 -7.54 -14.93
N LEU A 315 -12.15 -8.62 -15.17
CA LEU A 315 -11.59 -9.87 -15.68
C LEU A 315 -11.40 -9.85 -17.21
N ALA A 316 -12.30 -9.16 -17.94
CA ALA A 316 -12.31 -9.16 -19.41
C ALA A 316 -12.09 -7.78 -20.03
N ARG A 317 -11.97 -6.73 -19.21
CA ARG A 317 -11.81 -5.33 -19.64
C ARG A 317 -12.99 -4.85 -20.52
N GLU A 318 -14.20 -5.34 -20.23
CA GLU A 318 -15.41 -4.91 -20.91
C GLU A 318 -15.88 -3.55 -20.38
N GLU A 319 -16.39 -2.70 -21.25
CA GLU A 319 -16.99 -1.39 -20.92
C GLU A 319 -16.17 -0.56 -19.92
N ILE A 320 -14.86 -0.46 -20.15
CA ILE A 320 -13.93 0.26 -19.26
C ILE A 320 -14.25 1.77 -19.27
N HIS A 321 -14.34 2.35 -18.10
CA HIS A 321 -14.46 3.80 -17.92
C HIS A 321 -13.17 4.51 -18.36
N HIS A 322 -13.29 5.75 -18.80
CA HIS A 322 -12.19 6.54 -19.34
C HIS A 322 -11.94 7.78 -18.48
N GLN A 323 -10.65 8.02 -18.20
CA GLN A 323 -10.28 9.21 -17.42
C GLN A 323 -10.66 10.49 -18.18
N VAL A 324 -11.33 11.38 -17.47
CA VAL A 324 -11.65 12.74 -17.93
C VAL A 324 -10.37 13.59 -17.81
N ARG A 325 -10.10 14.42 -18.81
CA ARG A 325 -8.94 15.31 -18.82
C ARG A 325 -9.22 16.53 -17.95
N ILE A 326 -8.77 16.50 -16.72
CA ILE A 326 -8.91 17.57 -15.74
C ILE A 326 -7.57 18.13 -15.26
N ALA A 327 -6.48 17.76 -15.95
CA ALA A 327 -5.15 18.28 -15.65
C ALA A 327 -5.16 19.82 -15.65
N GLU A 328 -4.47 20.42 -14.70
CA GLU A 328 -4.35 21.88 -14.54
C GLU A 328 -5.59 22.57 -13.94
N LEU A 329 -6.66 21.82 -13.62
CA LEU A 329 -7.82 22.40 -12.95
C LEU A 329 -7.74 22.13 -11.44
N SER A 330 -8.17 23.10 -10.66
CA SER A 330 -8.23 22.90 -9.20
C SER A 330 -9.35 21.93 -8.84
N ASP A 331 -9.15 21.19 -7.75
CA ASP A 331 -10.16 20.28 -7.21
C ASP A 331 -11.50 21.00 -6.98
N GLU A 332 -11.46 22.28 -6.62
CA GLU A 332 -12.65 23.07 -6.39
C GLU A 332 -13.48 23.24 -7.67
N VAL A 333 -12.82 23.46 -8.81
CA VAL A 333 -13.49 23.53 -10.12
C VAL A 333 -14.15 22.18 -10.43
N VAL A 334 -13.40 21.09 -10.24
CA VAL A 334 -13.90 19.73 -10.48
C VAL A 334 -15.14 19.47 -9.61
N LYS A 335 -15.05 19.78 -8.31
CA LYS A 335 -16.18 19.59 -7.37
C LYS A 335 -17.42 20.38 -7.79
N ARG A 336 -17.25 21.64 -8.24
CA ARG A 336 -18.36 22.46 -8.74
C ARG A 336 -19.01 21.89 -10.00
N ALA A 337 -18.25 21.17 -10.82
CA ALA A 337 -18.76 20.56 -12.05
C ALA A 337 -19.54 19.26 -11.80
N ILE A 338 -19.35 18.59 -10.67
CA ILE A 338 -19.96 17.28 -10.38
C ILE A 338 -21.48 17.24 -10.62
N PRO A 339 -22.29 18.22 -10.14
CA PRO A 339 -23.73 18.15 -10.40
C PRO A 339 -24.08 18.15 -11.90
N TRP A 340 -23.34 18.90 -12.71
CA TRP A 340 -23.54 18.93 -14.17
C TRP A 340 -23.10 17.60 -14.82
N VAL A 341 -21.99 17.03 -14.37
CA VAL A 341 -21.52 15.73 -14.84
C VAL A 341 -22.56 14.64 -14.55
N LYS A 342 -23.15 14.66 -13.35
CA LYS A 342 -24.23 13.75 -12.99
C LYS A 342 -25.44 13.89 -13.91
N GLY A 343 -25.79 15.12 -14.27
CA GLY A 343 -26.87 15.41 -15.23
C GLY A 343 -26.62 14.77 -16.58
N VAL A 344 -25.44 14.95 -17.14
CA VAL A 344 -25.04 14.34 -18.43
C VAL A 344 -25.16 12.82 -18.38
N LEU A 345 -24.65 12.20 -17.34
CA LEU A 345 -24.73 10.74 -17.19
C LEU A 345 -26.20 10.28 -17.19
N ALA A 346 -27.06 10.95 -16.41
CA ALA A 346 -28.48 10.62 -16.32
C ALA A 346 -29.19 10.80 -17.67
N GLU A 347 -28.92 11.89 -18.39
CA GLU A 347 -29.52 12.16 -19.73
C GLU A 347 -29.16 11.07 -20.76
N HIS A 348 -27.96 10.48 -20.63
CA HIS A 348 -27.52 9.39 -21.51
C HIS A 348 -27.91 8.00 -21.00
N GLY A 349 -28.68 7.92 -19.92
CA GLY A 349 -29.15 6.66 -19.37
C GLY A 349 -28.13 5.89 -18.55
N PHE A 350 -27.05 6.54 -18.15
CA PHE A 350 -26.02 5.94 -17.29
C PHE A 350 -26.42 6.05 -15.82
N ASP A 351 -25.93 5.13 -15.00
CA ASP A 351 -26.15 5.14 -13.56
C ASP A 351 -25.11 6.05 -12.91
N VAL A 352 -25.58 7.15 -12.33
CA VAL A 352 -24.71 8.17 -11.74
C VAL A 352 -23.83 7.61 -10.61
N GLU A 353 -24.32 6.64 -9.85
CA GLU A 353 -23.55 6.04 -8.74
C GLU A 353 -22.52 5.05 -9.24
N TRP A 354 -22.78 4.39 -10.36
CA TRP A 354 -21.90 3.37 -10.92
C TRP A 354 -20.99 3.87 -12.04
N ASP A 355 -21.48 4.82 -12.83
CA ASP A 355 -20.76 5.28 -14.01
C ASP A 355 -19.98 6.57 -13.79
N LEU A 356 -19.99 7.13 -12.56
CA LEU A 356 -19.11 8.22 -12.14
C LEU A 356 -18.15 7.70 -11.07
N ILE A 357 -16.87 7.62 -11.41
CA ILE A 357 -15.83 7.20 -10.47
C ILE A 357 -14.92 8.39 -10.22
N ILE A 358 -14.75 8.78 -8.96
CA ILE A 358 -13.88 9.90 -8.57
C ILE A 358 -12.92 9.39 -7.49
N GLU A 359 -11.62 9.45 -7.79
CA GLU A 359 -10.55 9.04 -6.88
C GLU A 359 -9.68 10.25 -6.53
N GLY A 360 -9.45 10.44 -5.25
CA GLY A 360 -8.53 11.45 -4.76
C GLY A 360 -7.18 10.83 -4.43
N VAL A 361 -6.10 11.40 -4.96
CA VAL A 361 -4.74 10.95 -4.66
C VAL A 361 -3.92 12.10 -4.11
N ALA A 362 -3.20 11.84 -3.03
CA ALA A 362 -2.31 12.82 -2.42
C ALA A 362 -1.12 12.10 -1.79
N LYS A 363 0.05 12.61 -2.03
CA LYS A 363 1.27 12.09 -1.38
C LYS A 363 2.38 13.14 -1.46
N ALA A 364 2.76 13.68 -0.32
CA ALA A 364 3.97 14.50 -0.24
C ALA A 364 5.18 13.63 -0.56
N GLY A 365 6.08 14.13 -1.35
CA GLY A 365 7.35 13.46 -1.63
C GLY A 365 8.21 13.40 -0.37
N TYR A 366 8.06 14.39 0.50
CA TYR A 366 8.79 14.48 1.77
C TYR A 366 7.90 15.13 2.84
N VAL A 367 8.02 14.63 4.07
CA VAL A 367 7.32 15.20 5.24
C VAL A 367 8.40 15.63 6.25
N PRO A 368 8.68 16.93 6.37
CA PRO A 368 9.69 17.39 7.30
C PRO A 368 9.20 17.42 8.75
N ALA A 369 10.13 17.60 9.63
CA ALA A 369 9.93 17.95 11.04
C ALA A 369 9.30 16.88 11.94
N GLY A 370 9.46 17.09 13.21
CA GLY A 370 8.96 16.22 14.26
C GLY A 370 9.59 14.84 14.23
N LEU A 371 8.78 13.85 14.56
CA LEU A 371 9.24 12.45 14.64
C LEU A 371 9.36 11.78 13.27
N LYS A 372 8.86 12.42 12.21
CA LYS A 372 8.79 11.80 10.87
C LYS A 372 9.86 12.27 9.88
N GLY A 373 10.54 13.38 10.13
CA GLY A 373 11.58 13.91 9.23
C GLY A 373 12.85 13.03 9.19
N ILE A 374 13.61 13.15 8.11
CA ILE A 374 14.94 12.53 8.00
C ILE A 374 15.94 13.44 8.67
N LEU A 375 16.58 12.97 9.75
CA LEU A 375 17.58 13.74 10.47
C LEU A 375 18.96 13.60 9.82
N VAL A 376 19.70 14.70 9.76
CA VAL A 376 21.13 14.72 9.41
C VAL A 376 21.93 14.63 10.72
N GLU A 377 23.17 14.17 10.67
CA GLU A 377 24.02 13.92 11.85
C GLU A 377 24.24 15.16 12.75
N ASP A 378 23.94 16.36 12.25
CA ASP A 378 24.00 17.60 13.04
C ASP A 378 22.67 17.90 13.77
N GLY A 379 21.71 16.97 13.73
CA GLY A 379 20.41 17.07 14.40
C GLY A 379 19.32 17.83 13.65
N ARG A 380 19.64 18.37 12.48
CA ARG A 380 18.67 19.14 11.68
C ARG A 380 17.96 18.25 10.66
N ASP A 381 16.80 18.71 10.21
CA ASP A 381 16.01 18.00 9.20
C ASP A 381 16.66 18.08 7.82
N LEU A 382 16.49 17.06 6.99
CA LEU A 382 17.00 17.01 5.62
C LEU A 382 16.56 18.23 4.79
N ALA A 383 15.34 18.73 4.99
CA ALA A 383 14.83 19.91 4.26
C ALA A 383 15.65 21.19 4.56
N GLU A 384 16.38 21.22 5.68
CA GLU A 384 17.29 22.34 5.96
C GLU A 384 18.59 22.25 5.15
N HIS A 385 18.96 21.05 4.72
CA HIS A 385 20.16 20.76 3.94
C HIS A 385 19.90 20.63 2.45
N SER A 386 18.63 20.46 2.04
CA SER A 386 18.26 20.10 0.67
C SER A 386 17.08 20.94 0.17
N SER A 387 17.30 21.74 -0.85
CA SER A 387 16.22 22.44 -1.56
C SER A 387 15.30 21.48 -2.28
N ILE A 388 15.81 20.32 -2.71
CA ILE A 388 15.04 19.27 -3.37
C ILE A 388 14.02 18.68 -2.36
N ALA A 389 14.49 18.28 -1.16
CA ALA A 389 13.59 17.76 -0.13
C ALA A 389 12.52 18.79 0.23
N ARG A 390 12.90 20.05 0.41
CA ARG A 390 11.98 21.16 0.72
C ARG A 390 10.92 21.34 -0.36
N SER A 391 11.29 21.22 -1.64
CA SER A 391 10.33 21.37 -2.75
C SER A 391 9.33 20.23 -2.85
N MET A 392 9.58 19.12 -2.15
CA MET A 392 8.69 17.93 -2.15
C MET A 392 7.69 17.89 -1.00
N GLU A 393 7.60 18.95 -0.18
CA GLU A 393 6.72 19.00 0.99
C GLU A 393 5.24 19.18 0.60
N ASP A 394 4.95 19.63 -0.62
CA ASP A 394 3.57 19.84 -1.08
C ASP A 394 2.81 18.51 -1.10
N ASN A 395 1.65 18.52 -0.47
CA ASN A 395 0.74 17.36 -0.38
C ASN A 395 -0.63 17.73 -0.97
N SER A 396 -0.67 18.51 -2.03
CA SER A 396 -1.94 18.86 -2.68
C SER A 396 -2.62 17.60 -3.22
N MET A 397 -3.91 17.49 -2.94
CA MET A 397 -4.72 16.39 -3.46
C MET A 397 -5.01 16.64 -4.95
N THR A 398 -4.95 15.60 -5.74
CA THR A 398 -5.35 15.64 -7.15
C THR A 398 -6.53 14.68 -7.34
N LEU A 399 -7.61 15.17 -7.94
CA LEU A 399 -8.77 14.33 -8.27
C LEU A 399 -8.59 13.67 -9.62
N ARG A 400 -9.01 12.41 -9.71
CA ARG A 400 -9.11 11.65 -10.97
C ARG A 400 -10.57 11.28 -11.15
N MET A 401 -11.13 11.61 -12.31
CA MET A 401 -12.53 11.32 -12.65
C MET A 401 -12.58 10.38 -13.85
N PHE A 402 -13.43 9.36 -13.79
CA PHE A 402 -13.62 8.39 -14.86
C PHE A 402 -15.12 8.27 -15.18
N VAL A 403 -15.44 8.22 -16.47
CA VAL A 403 -16.82 8.12 -16.99
C VAL A 403 -16.84 7.19 -18.21
N PRO A 404 -18.02 6.70 -18.64
CA PRO A 404 -18.12 5.97 -19.90
C PRO A 404 -17.61 6.80 -21.08
N GLN A 405 -16.99 6.11 -22.05
CA GLN A 405 -16.40 6.75 -23.23
C GLN A 405 -17.40 7.63 -23.98
N GLN A 406 -18.65 7.21 -24.05
CA GLN A 406 -19.72 7.88 -24.80
C GLN A 406 -19.97 9.33 -24.34
N VAL A 407 -19.81 9.59 -23.04
CA VAL A 407 -20.09 10.93 -22.46
C VAL A 407 -18.83 11.72 -22.15
N ARG A 408 -17.65 11.09 -22.29
CA ARG A 408 -16.38 11.68 -21.86
C ARG A 408 -16.14 13.09 -22.44
N GLY A 409 -16.32 13.25 -23.76
CA GLY A 409 -16.06 14.53 -24.43
C GLY A 409 -17.00 15.64 -23.98
N GLU A 410 -18.23 15.30 -23.64
CA GLU A 410 -19.22 16.25 -23.12
C GLU A 410 -18.88 16.67 -21.68
N VAL A 411 -18.49 15.70 -20.85
CA VAL A 411 -18.04 15.95 -19.47
C VAL A 411 -16.81 16.87 -19.47
N GLU A 412 -15.83 16.59 -20.36
CA GLU A 412 -14.64 17.45 -20.49
C GLU A 412 -15.00 18.90 -20.85
N ARG A 413 -15.97 19.11 -21.73
CA ARG A 413 -16.45 20.47 -22.09
C ARG A 413 -17.10 21.18 -20.90
N ILE A 414 -17.93 20.49 -20.13
CA ILE A 414 -18.61 21.05 -18.97
C ILE A 414 -17.59 21.48 -17.91
N ILE A 415 -16.60 20.64 -17.64
CA ILE A 415 -15.57 20.97 -16.64
C ILE A 415 -14.77 22.20 -17.11
N ALA A 416 -14.42 22.27 -18.40
CA ALA A 416 -13.72 23.42 -18.95
C ALA A 416 -14.54 24.73 -18.86
N GLN A 417 -15.85 24.65 -19.13
CA GLN A 417 -16.76 25.79 -18.99
C GLN A 417 -16.86 26.26 -17.53
N THR A 418 -16.96 25.30 -16.60
CA THR A 418 -17.00 25.60 -15.16
C THR A 418 -15.72 26.33 -14.72
N ALA A 419 -14.58 25.94 -15.27
CA ALA A 419 -13.29 26.58 -14.98
C ALA A 419 -13.25 28.04 -15.45
N GLN A 420 -13.92 28.35 -16.58
CA GLN A 420 -13.97 29.70 -17.15
C GLN A 420 -15.03 30.58 -16.48
N GLY A 421 -15.80 30.05 -15.53
CA GLY A 421 -16.91 30.78 -14.90
C GLY A 421 -18.09 30.97 -15.82
N VAL A 422 -18.17 30.26 -16.92
CA VAL A 422 -19.28 30.34 -17.88
C VAL A 422 -20.41 29.45 -17.35
N PRO A 423 -21.66 29.98 -17.20
CA PRO A 423 -22.78 29.12 -16.83
C PRO A 423 -22.96 28.02 -17.89
N SER A 424 -23.12 26.79 -17.44
CA SER A 424 -23.41 25.68 -18.36
C SER A 424 -24.73 25.95 -19.07
N THR A 425 -24.73 25.81 -20.40
CA THR A 425 -25.94 26.04 -21.23
C THR A 425 -26.90 24.83 -21.19
N HIS A 426 -26.56 23.80 -20.40
CA HIS A 426 -27.48 22.67 -20.21
C HIS A 426 -28.62 23.07 -19.29
N THR A 427 -29.82 23.27 -19.85
CA THR A 427 -31.05 23.42 -19.11
C THR A 427 -31.58 22.08 -18.70
N PHE A 428 -31.43 21.72 -17.43
CA PHE A 428 -32.08 20.53 -16.92
C PHE A 428 -33.58 20.69 -16.92
N ARG A 429 -34.33 19.80 -17.51
CA ARG A 429 -35.75 19.68 -17.24
C ARG A 429 -35.87 19.19 -15.78
N SER A 430 -36.29 20.10 -14.91
CA SER A 430 -36.57 19.76 -13.52
C SER A 430 -37.85 18.90 -13.49
N ASP A 431 -37.70 17.58 -13.48
CA ASP A 431 -38.79 16.75 -12.99
C ASP A 431 -38.76 16.85 -11.46
N SER A 432 -39.64 17.76 -11.00
CA SER A 432 -39.86 18.05 -9.59
C SER A 432 -40.68 16.92 -8.96
N SER A 433 -40.04 15.83 -8.58
CA SER A 433 -40.65 14.89 -7.62
C SER A 433 -39.64 13.89 -7.05
N LEU A 434 -38.70 14.37 -6.26
CA LEU A 434 -38.02 13.50 -5.31
C LEU A 434 -38.01 14.21 -3.96
N PRO A 435 -38.55 13.62 -2.90
CA PRO A 435 -38.52 14.26 -1.58
C PRO A 435 -37.11 14.25 -1.01
N LEU A 436 -36.70 15.40 -0.51
CA LEU A 436 -35.49 15.54 0.30
C LEU A 436 -35.72 14.79 1.62
N ASP A 437 -35.09 13.66 1.79
CA ASP A 437 -35.08 12.96 3.07
C ASP A 437 -34.02 13.64 3.97
N THR A 438 -34.52 14.50 4.85
CA THR A 438 -33.70 15.11 5.90
C THR A 438 -33.69 14.16 7.09
N GLY A 439 -32.84 13.11 7.03
CA GLY A 439 -32.59 12.28 8.19
C GLY A 439 -31.72 13.01 9.21
N GLN A 440 -32.25 13.19 10.42
CA GLN A 440 -31.48 13.58 11.61
C GLN A 440 -30.57 12.44 12.06
#